data_4ccea4abe64aff093b58c9653d035921
#
_entry.id   4ccea4abe64aff093b58c9653d035921
#
_cell.length_a   1.000
_cell.length_b   1.000
_cell.length_c   1.000
_cell.angle_alpha   90.00
_cell.angle_beta   90.00
_cell.angle_gamma   90.00
#
_symmetry.space_group_name_H-M   'P 1'
#
loop_
_entity.id
_entity.type
_entity.pdbx_description
1 polymer ?
#
loop_
_entity_poly.entity_id
_entity_poly.type
_entity_poly.pdbx_seq_one_letter_code
_entity_poly.pdbx_strand_id
1 'polypeptide(L)'
;MIEALFNIRIPELWVTPITEKYDVNLSCQIGAYSKKSGWGLVTIKGNDKTLDKILVEIKGHKSVGRVEIKNREKGFISFIVDVVRCKACEMLIKSKAFLVFPVDIKKGRMKWLLITDDNLTVGKISDELEEAGYDINIERVTSFGGKNILTERQEEVIRVAFSSGYFDYPKRTGSSKLAGRLGISVSTLSEIIRAAQRRILAEYLRS
;
A
#
# COMPACT_ATOMS: atom_id res chain seq x y z
N MET A 1 11.76 10.19 -12.00
CA MET A 1 11.35 8.99 -11.24
C MET A 1 9.96 8.54 -11.70
N ILE A 2 9.72 7.26 -11.71
CA ILE A 2 8.49 6.60 -12.19
C ILE A 2 7.88 5.79 -11.04
N GLU A 3 6.57 5.79 -10.96
CA GLU A 3 5.78 4.94 -10.07
C GLU A 3 5.08 3.87 -10.91
N ALA A 4 5.29 2.61 -10.59
CA ALA A 4 4.68 1.48 -11.29
C ALA A 4 3.97 0.55 -10.31
N LEU A 5 2.71 0.22 -10.59
CA LEU A 5 1.92 -0.72 -9.81
C LEU A 5 1.91 -2.08 -10.50
N PHE A 6 2.60 -3.04 -9.89
CA PHE A 6 2.62 -4.44 -10.30
C PHE A 6 1.59 -5.25 -9.51
N ASN A 7 0.88 -6.09 -10.20
CA ASN A 7 0.03 -7.12 -9.61
C ASN A 7 0.68 -8.47 -9.87
N ILE A 8 1.34 -9.03 -8.86
CA ILE A 8 2.19 -10.22 -9.00
C ILE A 8 1.67 -11.39 -8.18
N ARG A 9 1.77 -12.60 -8.74
CA ARG A 9 1.56 -13.87 -8.06
C ARG A 9 2.88 -14.60 -7.87
N ILE A 10 3.24 -14.93 -6.64
CA ILE A 10 4.47 -15.66 -6.27
C ILE A 10 4.07 -16.99 -5.63
N PRO A 11 3.98 -18.09 -6.41
CA PRO A 11 3.40 -19.36 -5.93
C PRO A 11 4.13 -20.00 -4.75
N GLU A 12 5.45 -19.79 -4.66
CA GLU A 12 6.26 -20.37 -3.61
C GLU A 12 6.16 -19.65 -2.26
N LEU A 13 5.60 -18.45 -2.22
CA LEU A 13 5.39 -17.73 -0.96
C LEU A 13 4.11 -18.18 -0.24
N TRP A 14 4.19 -18.27 1.07
CA TRP A 14 3.08 -18.65 1.94
C TRP A 14 1.83 -17.77 1.78
N VAL A 15 1.99 -16.51 1.41
CA VAL A 15 0.89 -15.55 1.22
C VAL A 15 -0.06 -15.95 0.10
N THR A 16 0.48 -16.56 -0.96
CA THR A 16 -0.30 -17.00 -2.13
C THR A 16 -1.32 -18.08 -1.77
N PRO A 17 -0.92 -19.27 -1.30
CA PRO A 17 -1.90 -20.32 -0.97
C PRO A 17 -2.83 -19.93 0.17
N ILE A 18 -2.38 -19.13 1.12
CA ILE A 18 -3.24 -18.66 2.23
C ILE A 18 -4.37 -17.77 1.71
N THR A 19 -4.07 -16.77 0.88
CA THR A 19 -5.09 -15.83 0.37
C THR A 19 -5.91 -16.37 -0.80
N GLU A 20 -5.49 -17.46 -1.41
CA GLU A 20 -6.31 -18.24 -2.35
C GLU A 20 -7.33 -19.11 -1.62
N LYS A 21 -6.91 -19.75 -0.51
CA LYS A 21 -7.74 -20.67 0.27
C LYS A 21 -8.73 -19.96 1.19
N TYR A 22 -8.30 -18.85 1.79
CA TYR A 22 -9.08 -18.09 2.74
C TYR A 22 -9.42 -16.71 2.17
N ASP A 23 -10.67 -16.30 2.26
CA ASP A 23 -11.08 -14.93 1.86
C ASP A 23 -10.67 -13.91 2.93
N VAL A 24 -9.37 -13.64 2.97
CA VAL A 24 -8.74 -12.68 3.87
C VAL A 24 -7.87 -11.71 3.09
N ASN A 25 -7.76 -10.51 3.61
CA ASN A 25 -6.83 -9.51 3.11
C ASN A 25 -5.63 -9.46 4.07
N LEU A 26 -4.43 -9.58 3.51
CA LEU A 26 -3.20 -9.39 4.24
C LEU A 26 -2.59 -8.05 3.86
N SER A 27 -1.95 -7.42 4.83
CA SER A 27 -1.07 -6.28 4.60
C SER A 27 0.30 -6.60 5.16
N CYS A 28 1.35 -6.38 4.37
CA CYS A 28 2.72 -6.74 4.74
C CYS A 28 3.64 -5.52 4.63
N GLN A 29 4.44 -5.30 5.68
CA GLN A 29 5.55 -4.34 5.69
C GLN A 29 6.85 -5.12 5.82
N ILE A 30 7.73 -5.02 4.81
CA ILE A 30 9.03 -5.68 4.87
C ILE A 30 9.96 -4.85 5.74
N GLY A 31 10.54 -5.46 6.77
CA GLY A 31 11.48 -4.81 7.68
C GLY A 31 12.88 -4.75 7.10
N ALA A 32 13.43 -5.90 6.73
CA ALA A 32 14.71 -6.02 6.07
C ALA A 32 14.79 -7.32 5.29
N TYR A 33 15.63 -7.34 4.27
CA TYR A 33 15.95 -8.54 3.50
C TYR A 33 17.47 -8.64 3.33
N SER A 34 18.04 -9.80 3.65
CA SER A 34 19.45 -10.10 3.45
C SER A 34 19.58 -11.34 2.56
N LYS A 35 20.75 -11.58 1.98
CA LYS A 35 21.10 -12.56 0.92
C LYS A 35 20.23 -13.82 0.75
N LYS A 36 19.48 -14.29 1.76
CA LYS A 36 18.64 -15.51 1.67
C LYS A 36 17.37 -15.48 2.51
N SER A 37 17.16 -14.45 3.32
CA SER A 37 16.00 -14.35 4.20
C SER A 37 15.62 -12.89 4.44
N GLY A 38 14.34 -12.67 4.63
CA GLY A 38 13.80 -11.37 5.02
C GLY A 38 12.79 -11.54 6.14
N TRP A 39 12.51 -10.48 6.86
CA TRP A 39 11.43 -10.46 7.82
C TRP A 39 10.47 -9.32 7.52
N GLY A 40 9.23 -9.52 7.88
CA GLY A 40 8.18 -8.52 7.69
C GLY A 40 7.12 -8.59 8.78
N LEU A 41 6.48 -7.45 9.01
CA LEU A 41 5.29 -7.34 9.84
C LEU A 41 4.07 -7.58 8.96
N VAL A 42 3.25 -8.54 9.35
CA VAL A 42 2.02 -8.90 8.64
C VAL A 42 0.83 -8.61 9.53
N THR A 43 -0.23 -8.08 8.93
CA THR A 43 -1.52 -7.91 9.57
C THR A 43 -2.60 -8.64 8.77
N ILE A 44 -3.50 -9.33 9.48
CA ILE A 44 -4.64 -10.04 8.89
C ILE A 44 -5.89 -9.69 9.68
N LYS A 45 -6.98 -9.41 8.96
CA LYS A 45 -8.33 -9.27 9.53
C LYS A 45 -9.19 -10.44 9.08
N GLY A 46 -9.97 -11.02 10.00
CA GLY A 46 -10.84 -12.14 9.70
C GLY A 46 -11.50 -12.74 10.92
N ASN A 47 -12.26 -13.80 10.74
CA ASN A 47 -12.87 -14.53 11.85
C ASN A 47 -11.79 -15.27 12.66
N ASP A 48 -11.91 -15.27 14.01
CA ASP A 48 -10.91 -15.85 14.92
C ASP A 48 -10.57 -17.32 14.60
N LYS A 49 -11.58 -18.15 14.35
CA LYS A 49 -11.36 -19.57 13.97
C LYS A 49 -10.58 -19.72 12.66
N THR A 50 -10.81 -18.81 11.72
CA THR A 50 -10.07 -18.77 10.45
C THR A 50 -8.64 -18.31 10.68
N LEU A 51 -8.43 -17.28 11.51
CA LEU A 51 -7.09 -16.78 11.84
C LEU A 51 -6.22 -17.85 12.52
N ASP A 52 -6.80 -18.68 13.40
CA ASP A 52 -6.06 -19.79 14.03
C ASP A 52 -5.60 -20.83 13.02
N LYS A 53 -6.47 -21.22 12.09
CA LYS A 53 -6.10 -22.15 10.99
C LYS A 53 -5.00 -21.58 10.12
N ILE A 54 -5.13 -20.31 9.74
CA ILE A 54 -4.12 -19.60 8.94
C ILE A 54 -2.76 -19.61 9.64
N LEU A 55 -2.70 -19.33 10.94
CA LEU A 55 -1.44 -19.32 11.69
C LEU A 55 -0.75 -20.69 11.70
N VAL A 56 -1.51 -21.77 11.81
CA VAL A 56 -0.97 -23.14 11.77
C VAL A 56 -0.37 -23.42 10.38
N GLU A 57 -1.09 -23.08 9.32
CA GLU A 57 -0.60 -23.30 7.94
C GLU A 57 0.62 -22.43 7.62
N ILE A 58 0.64 -21.15 8.05
CA ILE A 58 1.81 -20.28 7.86
C ILE A 58 3.03 -20.87 8.53
N LYS A 59 2.93 -21.32 9.78
CA LYS A 59 4.06 -21.92 10.52
C LYS A 59 4.60 -23.21 9.89
N GLY A 60 3.76 -23.96 9.19
CA GLY A 60 4.16 -25.17 8.47
C GLY A 60 4.65 -24.94 7.04
N HIS A 61 4.60 -23.71 6.53
CA HIS A 61 4.93 -23.45 5.12
C HIS A 61 6.45 -23.37 4.89
N LYS A 62 6.92 -24.03 3.83
CA LYS A 62 8.36 -24.15 3.48
C LYS A 62 9.10 -22.80 3.27
N SER A 63 8.38 -21.74 2.92
CA SER A 63 8.96 -20.41 2.77
C SER A 63 9.03 -19.62 4.07
N VAL A 64 8.55 -20.18 5.18
CA VAL A 64 8.50 -19.53 6.48
C VAL A 64 9.54 -20.15 7.41
N GLY A 65 10.38 -19.32 8.01
CA GLY A 65 11.34 -19.72 9.04
C GLY A 65 10.77 -19.61 10.44
N ARG A 66 10.31 -18.43 10.81
CA ARG A 66 9.79 -18.11 12.15
C ARG A 66 8.54 -17.26 12.04
N VAL A 67 7.62 -17.45 13.00
CA VAL A 67 6.44 -16.59 13.19
C VAL A 67 6.37 -16.16 14.64
N GLU A 68 6.32 -14.85 14.88
CA GLU A 68 6.23 -14.25 16.21
C GLU A 68 5.01 -13.34 16.29
N ILE A 69 4.00 -13.74 17.06
CA ILE A 69 2.77 -12.94 17.24
C ILE A 69 3.09 -11.68 18.05
N LYS A 70 2.71 -10.51 17.55
CA LYS A 70 2.91 -9.22 18.20
C LYS A 70 1.65 -8.67 18.82
N ASN A 71 0.52 -8.83 18.16
CA ASN A 71 -0.79 -8.45 18.70
C ASN A 71 -1.86 -9.42 18.23
N ARG A 72 -2.82 -9.71 19.13
CA ARG A 72 -4.00 -10.49 18.83
C ARG A 72 -5.21 -9.89 19.49
N GLU A 73 -6.19 -9.52 18.70
CA GLU A 73 -7.48 -9.00 19.12
C GLU A 73 -8.60 -9.75 18.40
N LYS A 74 -9.84 -9.55 18.82
CA LYS A 74 -10.99 -10.17 18.16
C LYS A 74 -11.04 -9.73 16.70
N GLY A 75 -10.96 -10.71 15.80
CA GLY A 75 -10.99 -10.46 14.36
C GLY A 75 -9.72 -9.84 13.75
N PHE A 76 -8.62 -9.76 14.52
CA PHE A 76 -7.37 -9.14 14.05
C PHE A 76 -6.14 -9.85 14.62
N ILE A 77 -5.12 -9.99 13.79
CA ILE A 77 -3.81 -10.47 14.23
C ILE A 77 -2.70 -9.72 13.52
N SER A 78 -1.62 -9.41 14.26
CA SER A 78 -0.35 -8.99 13.68
C SER A 78 0.79 -9.85 14.19
N PHE A 79 1.73 -10.15 13.29
CA PHE A 79 2.89 -10.98 13.60
C PHE A 79 4.07 -10.64 12.71
N ILE A 80 5.27 -10.92 13.22
CA ILE A 80 6.48 -10.92 12.41
C ILE A 80 6.64 -12.31 11.80
N VAL A 81 7.01 -12.35 10.53
CA VAL A 81 7.33 -13.57 9.79
C VAL A 81 8.71 -13.44 9.15
N ASP A 82 9.53 -14.46 9.37
CA ASP A 82 10.78 -14.62 8.63
C ASP A 82 10.49 -15.43 7.38
N VAL A 83 10.78 -14.83 6.21
CA VAL A 83 10.63 -15.47 4.91
C VAL A 83 11.99 -15.91 4.39
N VAL A 84 12.08 -17.16 4.00
CA VAL A 84 13.31 -17.76 3.44
C VAL A 84 13.11 -18.03 1.94
N ARG A 85 14.17 -17.75 1.13
CA ARG A 85 14.22 -18.10 -0.30
C ARG A 85 13.13 -17.44 -1.17
N CYS A 86 12.88 -16.15 -1.00
CA CYS A 86 12.03 -15.40 -1.93
C CYS A 86 12.85 -14.90 -3.12
N LYS A 87 12.82 -15.62 -4.25
CA LYS A 87 13.56 -15.25 -5.48
C LYS A 87 13.06 -13.89 -6.03
N ALA A 88 11.75 -13.66 -6.06
CA ALA A 88 11.19 -12.39 -6.51
C ALA A 88 11.65 -11.21 -5.63
N CYS A 89 11.75 -11.41 -4.30
CA CYS A 89 12.27 -10.38 -3.39
C CYS A 89 13.77 -10.10 -3.66
N GLU A 90 14.56 -11.13 -3.95
CA GLU A 90 15.97 -10.95 -4.31
C GLU A 90 16.16 -10.16 -5.60
N MET A 91 15.34 -10.45 -6.62
CA MET A 91 15.32 -9.72 -7.89
C MET A 91 14.97 -8.25 -7.68
N LEU A 92 13.93 -7.99 -6.91
CA LEU A 92 13.52 -6.62 -6.58
C LEU A 92 14.64 -5.83 -5.89
N ILE A 93 15.32 -6.42 -4.90
CA ILE A 93 16.43 -5.76 -4.21
C ILE A 93 17.59 -5.41 -5.17
N LYS A 94 17.88 -6.29 -6.13
CA LYS A 94 18.92 -6.05 -7.13
C LYS A 94 18.56 -4.97 -8.13
N SER A 95 17.27 -4.76 -8.38
CA SER A 95 16.77 -3.80 -9.38
C SER A 95 16.96 -2.34 -9.01
N LYS A 96 17.33 -2.02 -7.76
CA LYS A 96 17.40 -0.66 -7.21
C LYS A 96 16.05 0.08 -7.18
N ALA A 97 14.94 -0.62 -7.35
CA ALA A 97 13.60 -0.06 -7.17
C ALA A 97 13.25 0.04 -5.68
N PHE A 98 12.50 1.07 -5.33
CA PHE A 98 11.94 1.22 -3.99
C PHE A 98 10.54 0.64 -3.95
N LEU A 99 10.33 -0.37 -3.12
CA LEU A 99 8.99 -0.90 -2.85
C LEU A 99 8.29 -0.02 -1.80
N VAL A 100 7.11 0.45 -2.14
CA VAL A 100 6.27 1.26 -1.22
C VAL A 100 5.45 0.33 -0.34
N PHE A 101 5.41 0.60 0.94
CA PHE A 101 4.67 -0.19 1.93
C PHE A 101 3.42 0.54 2.43
N PRO A 102 2.41 -0.18 2.93
CA PRO A 102 2.33 -1.65 2.99
C PRO A 102 2.04 -2.29 1.63
N VAL A 103 2.43 -3.57 1.48
CA VAL A 103 2.05 -4.41 0.35
C VAL A 103 0.72 -5.08 0.67
N ASP A 104 -0.30 -4.84 -0.12
CA ASP A 104 -1.59 -5.50 0.00
C ASP A 104 -1.62 -6.83 -0.76
N ILE A 105 -2.18 -7.86 -0.12
CA ILE A 105 -2.22 -9.21 -0.65
C ILE A 105 -3.65 -9.75 -0.54
N LYS A 106 -4.19 -10.17 -1.68
CA LYS A 106 -5.54 -10.72 -1.80
C LYS A 106 -5.63 -11.72 -2.93
N LYS A 107 -6.36 -12.81 -2.74
CA LYS A 107 -6.62 -13.84 -3.77
C LYS A 107 -5.34 -14.31 -4.47
N GLY A 108 -4.29 -14.60 -3.70
CA GLY A 108 -3.00 -15.08 -4.19
C GLY A 108 -2.11 -14.03 -4.85
N ARG A 109 -2.53 -12.80 -4.94
CA ARG A 109 -1.79 -11.73 -5.64
C ARG A 109 -1.38 -10.61 -4.71
N MET A 110 -0.20 -10.05 -4.98
CA MET A 110 0.40 -8.94 -4.25
C MET A 110 0.44 -7.69 -5.12
N LYS A 111 0.09 -6.55 -4.54
CA LYS A 111 0.22 -5.25 -5.20
C LYS A 111 1.54 -4.60 -4.81
N TRP A 112 2.52 -4.66 -5.70
CA TRP A 112 3.82 -4.00 -5.53
C TRP A 112 3.79 -2.62 -6.17
N LEU A 113 3.75 -1.59 -5.35
CA LEU A 113 3.96 -0.22 -5.82
C LEU A 113 5.46 0.07 -5.78
N LEU A 114 6.06 0.20 -6.96
CA LEU A 114 7.49 0.42 -7.12
C LEU A 114 7.77 1.85 -7.55
N ILE A 115 8.80 2.46 -6.97
CA ILE A 115 9.36 3.73 -7.43
C ILE A 115 10.73 3.43 -8.03
N THR A 116 10.94 3.87 -9.27
CA THR A 116 12.18 3.67 -10.04
C THR A 116 12.65 4.97 -10.67
N ASP A 117 13.87 5.00 -11.20
CA ASP A 117 14.40 6.17 -11.87
C ASP A 117 13.72 6.41 -13.23
N ASP A 118 13.41 5.34 -13.98
CA ASP A 118 12.92 5.43 -15.35
C ASP A 118 12.05 4.22 -15.77
N ASN A 119 11.43 4.31 -16.94
CA ASN A 119 10.62 3.25 -17.53
C ASN A 119 11.44 2.01 -17.94
N LEU A 120 12.73 2.16 -18.26
CA LEU A 120 13.58 1.04 -18.63
C LEU A 120 13.78 0.10 -17.44
N THR A 121 13.92 0.66 -16.24
CA THR A 121 14.01 -0.11 -15.00
C THR A 121 12.70 -0.87 -14.74
N VAL A 122 11.54 -0.25 -14.99
CA VAL A 122 10.23 -0.93 -14.89
C VAL A 122 10.16 -2.13 -15.85
N GLY A 123 10.56 -1.93 -17.12
CA GLY A 123 10.60 -3.00 -18.11
C GLY A 123 11.51 -4.15 -17.71
N LYS A 124 12.75 -3.85 -17.30
CA LYS A 124 13.71 -4.88 -16.85
C LYS A 124 13.18 -5.71 -15.68
N ILE A 125 12.55 -5.07 -14.68
CA ILE A 125 11.95 -5.80 -13.56
C ILE A 125 10.83 -6.72 -14.04
N SER A 126 9.99 -6.24 -14.97
CA SER A 126 8.93 -7.04 -15.58
C SER A 126 9.50 -8.27 -16.28
N ASP A 127 10.44 -8.06 -17.21
CA ASP A 127 11.05 -9.11 -18.01
C ASP A 127 11.73 -10.17 -17.13
N GLU A 128 12.52 -9.73 -16.14
CA GLU A 128 13.21 -10.65 -15.22
C GLU A 128 12.22 -11.49 -14.38
N LEU A 129 11.11 -10.90 -13.93
CA LEU A 129 10.10 -11.61 -13.16
C LEU A 129 9.32 -12.60 -14.05
N GLU A 130 8.98 -12.23 -15.29
CA GLU A 130 8.32 -13.11 -16.26
C GLU A 130 9.24 -14.27 -16.67
N GLU A 131 10.52 -14.02 -16.96
CA GLU A 131 11.52 -15.06 -17.24
C GLU A 131 11.72 -16.03 -16.07
N ALA A 132 11.53 -15.54 -14.84
CA ALA A 132 11.56 -16.38 -13.65
C ALA A 132 10.29 -17.22 -13.46
N GLY A 133 9.28 -17.05 -14.34
CA GLY A 133 8.01 -17.80 -14.34
C GLY A 133 6.95 -17.20 -13.41
N TYR A 134 7.06 -15.95 -13.00
CA TYR A 134 6.03 -15.30 -12.21
C TYR A 134 4.91 -14.74 -13.10
N ASP A 135 3.68 -14.88 -12.62
CA ASP A 135 2.51 -14.25 -13.24
C ASP A 135 2.40 -12.81 -12.75
N ILE A 136 2.71 -11.87 -13.64
CA ILE A 136 2.69 -10.45 -13.35
C ILE A 136 1.78 -9.69 -14.32
N ASN A 137 1.25 -8.57 -13.83
CA ASN A 137 0.53 -7.59 -14.64
C ASN A 137 0.88 -6.18 -14.13
N ILE A 138 1.30 -5.30 -15.02
CA ILE A 138 1.52 -3.89 -14.71
C ILE A 138 0.18 -3.16 -14.86
N GLU A 139 -0.44 -2.82 -13.73
CA GLU A 139 -1.74 -2.14 -13.71
C GLU A 139 -1.62 -0.66 -14.07
N ARG A 140 -0.49 -0.04 -13.71
CA ARG A 140 -0.27 1.41 -13.89
C ARG A 140 1.21 1.75 -13.92
N VAL A 141 1.58 2.72 -14.79
CA VAL A 141 2.87 3.40 -14.77
C VAL A 141 2.61 4.90 -14.85
N THR A 142 3.15 5.67 -13.91
CA THR A 142 2.97 7.12 -13.83
C THR A 142 4.26 7.81 -13.38
N SER A 143 4.39 9.10 -13.63
CA SER A 143 5.49 9.87 -13.06
C SER A 143 5.36 9.93 -11.53
N PHE A 144 6.44 9.64 -10.80
CA PHE A 144 6.49 9.74 -9.35
C PHE A 144 6.25 11.19 -8.92
N GLY A 145 5.33 11.39 -7.99
CA GLY A 145 4.91 12.74 -7.57
C GLY A 145 4.06 13.48 -8.60
N GLY A 146 3.80 12.88 -9.79
CA GLY A 146 3.06 13.51 -10.89
C GLY A 146 1.54 13.53 -10.78
N LYS A 147 0.98 12.91 -9.76
CA LYS A 147 -0.43 13.12 -9.40
C LYS A 147 -0.52 13.89 -8.10
N ASN A 148 -0.35 15.19 -8.19
CA ASN A 148 -1.02 16.04 -7.21
C ASN A 148 -2.52 15.74 -7.34
N ILE A 149 -3.08 14.95 -6.42
CA ILE A 149 -4.54 14.69 -6.32
C ILE A 149 -5.28 16.03 -6.35
N LEU A 150 -4.65 17.03 -5.80
CA LEU A 150 -5.13 18.41 -5.74
C LEU A 150 -4.28 19.30 -6.65
N THR A 151 -4.88 20.35 -7.21
CA THR A 151 -4.10 21.45 -7.78
C THR A 151 -3.40 22.21 -6.65
N GLU A 152 -2.32 22.95 -6.93
CA GLU A 152 -1.60 23.76 -5.93
C GLU A 152 -2.54 24.63 -5.11
N ARG A 153 -3.48 25.29 -5.78
CA ARG A 153 -4.49 26.13 -5.08
C ARG A 153 -5.44 25.33 -4.20
N GLN A 154 -5.85 24.13 -4.64
CA GLN A 154 -6.68 23.25 -3.84
C GLN A 154 -5.90 22.72 -2.62
N GLU A 155 -4.64 22.35 -2.81
CA GLU A 155 -3.80 21.88 -1.72
C GLU A 155 -3.56 22.96 -0.67
N GLU A 156 -3.23 24.18 -1.09
CA GLU A 156 -3.09 25.34 -0.20
C GLU A 156 -4.35 25.55 0.65
N VAL A 157 -5.52 25.62 -0.02
CA VAL A 157 -6.80 25.84 0.66
C VAL A 157 -7.12 24.72 1.65
N ILE A 158 -6.92 23.46 1.27
CA ILE A 158 -7.16 22.30 2.15
C ILE A 158 -6.22 22.30 3.35
N ARG A 159 -4.92 22.60 3.16
CA ARG A 159 -3.95 22.69 4.27
C ARG A 159 -4.32 23.76 5.27
N VAL A 160 -4.66 24.97 4.80
CA VAL A 160 -5.08 26.07 5.66
C VAL A 160 -6.41 25.74 6.37
N ALA A 161 -7.37 25.15 5.68
CA ALA A 161 -8.65 24.74 6.26
C ALA A 161 -8.45 23.68 7.35
N PHE A 162 -7.62 22.66 7.09
CA PHE A 162 -7.34 21.60 8.04
C PHE A 162 -6.62 22.13 9.29
N SER A 163 -5.54 22.87 9.13
CA SER A 163 -4.77 23.43 10.26
C SER A 163 -5.59 24.45 11.09
N SER A 164 -6.57 25.14 10.48
CA SER A 164 -7.45 26.07 11.16
C SER A 164 -8.62 25.39 11.87
N GLY A 165 -8.78 24.08 11.78
CA GLY A 165 -9.88 23.32 12.37
C GLY A 165 -11.24 23.55 11.68
N TYR A 166 -11.23 23.85 10.39
CA TYR A 166 -12.46 23.99 9.59
C TYR A 166 -13.24 22.67 9.47
N PHE A 167 -12.50 21.55 9.45
CA PHE A 167 -13.06 20.20 9.36
C PHE A 167 -13.29 19.53 10.72
N ASP A 168 -12.93 20.19 11.82
CA ASP A 168 -13.14 19.65 13.16
C ASP A 168 -14.61 19.63 13.56
N TYR A 169 -14.94 18.80 14.52
CA TYR A 169 -16.24 18.82 15.17
C TYR A 169 -16.06 18.97 16.70
N PRO A 170 -16.55 20.06 17.30
CA PRO A 170 -17.13 21.25 16.68
C PRO A 170 -16.08 22.07 15.88
N LYS A 171 -16.53 22.76 14.83
CA LYS A 171 -15.65 23.59 13.98
C LYS A 171 -14.97 24.70 14.79
N ARG A 172 -13.64 24.82 14.66
CA ARG A 172 -12.87 25.93 15.27
C ARG A 172 -12.83 27.18 14.41
N THR A 173 -13.05 27.03 13.08
CA THR A 173 -13.07 28.15 12.12
C THR A 173 -14.25 28.02 11.17
N GLY A 174 -14.99 29.13 10.97
CA GLY A 174 -16.08 29.19 10.00
C GLY A 174 -15.63 29.64 8.61
N SER A 175 -16.50 29.43 7.60
CA SER A 175 -16.22 29.72 6.19
C SER A 175 -15.82 31.18 5.93
N SER A 176 -16.48 32.14 6.54
CA SER A 176 -16.18 33.59 6.35
C SER A 176 -14.78 33.95 6.84
N LYS A 177 -14.38 33.46 8.02
CA LYS A 177 -13.04 33.69 8.59
C LYS A 177 -11.95 33.02 7.75
N LEU A 178 -12.23 31.81 7.28
CA LEU A 178 -11.28 31.07 6.44
C LEU A 178 -11.13 31.73 5.06
N ALA A 179 -12.22 32.13 4.42
CA ALA A 179 -12.20 32.82 3.14
C ALA A 179 -11.47 34.18 3.23
N GLY A 180 -11.71 34.96 4.29
CA GLY A 180 -10.96 36.20 4.53
C GLY A 180 -9.47 35.98 4.71
N ARG A 181 -9.05 34.89 5.40
CA ARG A 181 -7.62 34.52 5.56
C ARG A 181 -6.93 34.13 4.25
N LEU A 182 -7.69 33.56 3.33
CA LEU A 182 -7.20 33.12 2.01
C LEU A 182 -7.36 34.20 0.92
N GLY A 183 -7.95 35.37 1.25
CA GLY A 183 -8.18 36.45 0.31
C GLY A 183 -9.20 36.14 -0.78
N ILE A 184 -10.18 35.26 -0.53
CA ILE A 184 -11.18 34.80 -1.50
C ILE A 184 -12.61 34.94 -0.97
N SER A 185 -13.59 34.85 -1.87
CA SER A 185 -14.99 34.82 -1.45
C SER A 185 -15.40 33.52 -0.78
N VAL A 186 -16.45 33.49 0.01
CA VAL A 186 -16.99 32.27 0.64
C VAL A 186 -17.49 31.28 -0.41
N SER A 187 -18.07 31.78 -1.51
CA SER A 187 -18.49 30.95 -2.64
C SER A 187 -17.30 30.24 -3.29
N THR A 188 -16.23 30.99 -3.60
CA THR A 188 -14.98 30.43 -4.17
C THR A 188 -14.34 29.42 -3.22
N LEU A 189 -14.30 29.69 -1.91
CA LEU A 189 -13.82 28.74 -0.91
C LEU A 189 -14.61 27.43 -0.96
N SER A 190 -15.94 27.52 -1.00
CA SER A 190 -16.83 26.34 -1.03
C SER A 190 -16.63 25.50 -2.30
N GLU A 191 -16.44 26.14 -3.45
CA GLU A 191 -16.16 25.44 -4.72
C GLU A 191 -14.82 24.72 -4.68
N ILE A 192 -13.75 25.41 -4.22
CA ILE A 192 -12.41 24.82 -4.13
C ILE A 192 -12.42 23.61 -3.18
N ILE A 193 -13.02 23.75 -1.99
CA ILE A 193 -13.10 22.67 -1.00
C ILE A 193 -13.89 21.49 -1.58
N ARG A 194 -15.05 21.73 -2.20
CA ARG A 194 -15.86 20.66 -2.80
C ARG A 194 -15.12 19.93 -3.91
N ALA A 195 -14.43 20.65 -4.79
CA ALA A 195 -13.65 20.06 -5.86
C ALA A 195 -12.47 19.24 -5.32
N ALA A 196 -11.78 19.74 -4.28
CA ALA A 196 -10.70 19.04 -3.62
C ALA A 196 -11.20 17.76 -2.91
N GLN A 197 -12.27 17.85 -2.14
CA GLN A 197 -12.90 16.71 -1.47
C GLN A 197 -13.29 15.62 -2.47
N ARG A 198 -13.91 15.99 -3.60
CA ARG A 198 -14.26 15.03 -4.65
C ARG A 198 -13.04 14.29 -5.18
N ARG A 199 -11.91 14.98 -5.39
CA ARG A 199 -10.66 14.36 -5.88
C ARG A 199 -10.05 13.42 -4.86
N ILE A 200 -9.99 13.85 -3.59
CA ILE A 200 -9.47 13.02 -2.48
C ILE A 200 -10.33 11.76 -2.32
N LEU A 201 -11.66 11.92 -2.27
CA LEU A 201 -12.57 10.78 -2.14
C LEU A 201 -12.49 9.82 -3.34
N ALA A 202 -12.38 10.36 -4.56
CA ALA A 202 -12.24 9.53 -5.75
C ALA A 202 -10.95 8.70 -5.73
N GLU A 203 -9.85 9.25 -5.21
CA GLU A 203 -8.59 8.51 -5.06
C GLU A 203 -8.67 7.48 -3.92
N TYR A 204 -9.24 7.86 -2.79
CA TYR A 204 -9.45 6.95 -1.66
C TYR A 204 -10.34 5.75 -2.01
N LEU A 205 -11.41 5.97 -2.79
CA LEU A 205 -12.33 4.91 -3.21
C LEU A 205 -11.79 4.04 -4.37
N ARG A 206 -10.71 4.47 -5.04
CA ARG A 206 -10.01 3.67 -6.06
C ARG A 206 -8.94 2.75 -5.47
N SER A 207 -8.51 3.03 -4.25
CA SER A 207 -7.57 2.21 -3.48
C SER A 207 -8.28 0.98 -2.95
#